data_fd8d85e2fbf6e88b0d5427b925b6a383
#
_entry.id   fd8d85e2fbf6e88b0d5427b925b6a383
#
_cell.length_a   1.000
_cell.length_b   1.000
_cell.length_c   1.000
_cell.angle_alpha   90.00
_cell.angle_beta   90.00
_cell.angle_gamma   90.00
#
_symmetry.space_group_name_H-M   'P 1'
#
loop_
_entity.id
_entity.type
_entity.pdbx_description
1 polymer ?
#
loop_
_entity_poly.entity_id
_entity_poly.type
_entity_poly.pdbx_seq_one_letter_code
_entity_poly.pdbx_strand_id
1 'polypeptide(L)'
;MTAGPVTIAITNWNGAAFLDDCLDAALAVRGDVRDVLVVDNGSTDDSVDRIRRRGAKVRLVQMGRNDGPCPARNRGLTEAATRWVLQLDSDVILRPDVLERLWAETAGEGVALVQPRAVLASDPGVVHYDGGRLHYVGMMCLDNLLARVDAAPDAPEDVDAVISMCLLADRQVVLEVGGYDPAFFILFEDHDLSYRLRVRGLRLRRVPEAVVLHREGTAGLSFRPGAPSYPARRAFLHGRNRTYLVLKNYSWPALLASLPGRVLYGLVYGAFALRRGAWGSYLQGRWELLSLLPSAWRHRRALAGVRRVSDRRLLCADDLTISPVIARGPLEARLEKAFNVALRGLWRATRWMVP
;
A
#
# COMPACT_ATOMS: atom_id res chain seq x y z
N MET A 1 28.02 -8.20 4.76
CA MET A 1 27.37 -8.80 5.97
C MET A 1 26.48 -9.92 5.48
N THR A 2 26.58 -11.13 6.05
CA THR A 2 25.65 -12.22 5.77
C THR A 2 24.25 -11.81 6.22
N ALA A 3 23.24 -12.04 5.36
CA ALA A 3 21.85 -11.79 5.72
C ALA A 3 21.48 -12.61 6.96
N GLY A 4 20.79 -12.01 7.94
CA GLY A 4 20.20 -12.75 9.03
C GLY A 4 18.94 -13.49 8.59
N PRO A 5 18.40 -14.38 9.45
CA PRO A 5 17.24 -15.20 9.08
C PRO A 5 16.00 -14.34 8.80
N VAL A 6 15.29 -14.68 7.72
CA VAL A 6 14.05 -14.04 7.27
C VAL A 6 12.92 -15.07 7.14
N THR A 7 11.73 -14.74 7.62
CA THR A 7 10.51 -15.47 7.28
C THR A 7 9.87 -14.84 6.04
N ILE A 8 9.53 -15.63 5.04
CA ILE A 8 8.69 -15.19 3.91
C ILE A 8 7.23 -15.43 4.30
N ALA A 9 6.43 -14.37 4.41
CA ALA A 9 5.02 -14.44 4.80
C ALA A 9 4.11 -14.04 3.64
N ILE A 10 3.39 -15.00 3.08
CA ILE A 10 2.51 -14.84 1.92
C ILE A 10 1.07 -14.69 2.39
N THR A 11 0.39 -13.61 1.99
CA THR A 11 -1.04 -13.42 2.22
C THR A 11 -1.81 -13.98 1.03
N ASN A 12 -2.71 -14.94 1.27
CA ASN A 12 -3.51 -15.57 0.23
C ASN A 12 -5.02 -15.43 0.49
N TRP A 13 -5.77 -15.16 -0.56
CA TRP A 13 -7.22 -15.31 -0.61
C TRP A 13 -7.68 -15.60 -2.04
N ASN A 14 -8.21 -16.81 -2.26
CA ASN A 14 -8.66 -17.29 -3.58
C ASN A 14 -7.60 -17.07 -4.67
N GLY A 15 -6.34 -17.37 -4.33
CA GLY A 15 -5.17 -17.15 -5.18
C GLY A 15 -4.74 -18.37 -6.00
N ALA A 16 -5.53 -19.43 -6.08
CA ALA A 16 -5.14 -20.70 -6.71
C ALA A 16 -4.54 -20.53 -8.11
N ALA A 17 -4.99 -19.53 -8.88
CA ALA A 17 -4.47 -19.27 -10.22
C ALA A 17 -2.99 -18.78 -10.24
N PHE A 18 -2.47 -18.26 -9.13
CA PHE A 18 -1.15 -17.63 -9.05
C PHE A 18 -0.25 -18.28 -8.00
N LEU A 19 -0.85 -18.98 -7.06
CA LEU A 19 -0.22 -19.41 -5.82
C LEU A 19 0.95 -20.37 -6.05
N ASP A 20 0.85 -21.31 -7.01
CA ASP A 20 1.92 -22.27 -7.27
C ASP A 20 3.21 -21.57 -7.73
N ASP A 21 3.11 -20.64 -8.67
CA ASP A 21 4.26 -19.86 -9.15
C ASP A 21 4.84 -18.96 -8.03
N CYS A 22 3.98 -18.37 -7.20
CA CYS A 22 4.41 -17.59 -6.04
C CYS A 22 5.19 -18.45 -5.03
N LEU A 23 4.68 -19.65 -4.71
CA LEU A 23 5.33 -20.57 -3.77
C LEU A 23 6.65 -21.10 -4.32
N ASP A 24 6.71 -21.47 -5.62
CA ASP A 24 7.93 -21.95 -6.24
C ASP A 24 9.00 -20.83 -6.24
N ALA A 25 8.61 -19.59 -6.56
CA ALA A 25 9.50 -18.45 -6.49
C ALA A 25 9.98 -18.18 -5.06
N ALA A 26 9.10 -18.25 -4.06
CA ALA A 26 9.46 -18.04 -2.66
C ALA A 26 10.45 -19.09 -2.13
N LEU A 27 10.27 -20.35 -2.53
CA LEU A 27 11.16 -21.46 -2.17
C LEU A 27 12.51 -21.42 -2.90
N ALA A 28 12.61 -20.67 -4.01
CA ALA A 28 13.83 -20.49 -4.80
C ALA A 28 14.63 -19.23 -4.42
N VAL A 29 14.15 -18.41 -3.48
CA VAL A 29 14.85 -17.20 -3.02
C VAL A 29 16.17 -17.58 -2.35
N ARG A 30 17.24 -16.89 -2.77
CA ARG A 30 18.57 -17.01 -2.15
C ARG A 30 18.67 -16.16 -0.89
N GLY A 31 19.41 -16.64 0.08
CA GLY A 31 19.64 -16.00 1.38
C GLY A 31 19.21 -16.90 2.54
N ASP A 32 19.27 -16.38 3.76
CA ASP A 32 18.90 -17.12 4.98
C ASP A 32 17.37 -17.08 5.19
N VAL A 33 16.65 -17.88 4.41
CA VAL A 33 15.18 -18.05 4.55
C VAL A 33 14.91 -19.09 5.62
N ARG A 34 14.39 -18.66 6.78
CA ARG A 34 14.07 -19.50 7.92
C ARG A 34 12.86 -20.40 7.68
N ASP A 35 11.76 -19.82 7.15
CA ASP A 35 10.53 -20.51 6.79
C ASP A 35 9.74 -19.73 5.74
N VAL A 36 8.90 -20.46 5.02
CA VAL A 36 7.86 -19.89 4.14
C VAL A 36 6.51 -20.14 4.80
N LEU A 37 5.82 -19.07 5.14
CA LEU A 37 4.53 -19.07 5.80
C LEU A 37 3.46 -18.55 4.84
N VAL A 38 2.37 -19.29 4.67
CA VAL A 38 1.16 -18.77 4.01
C VAL A 38 0.07 -18.54 5.03
N VAL A 39 -0.44 -17.31 5.06
CA VAL A 39 -1.65 -16.96 5.81
C VAL A 39 -2.82 -16.97 4.82
N ASP A 40 -3.63 -18.01 4.89
CA ASP A 40 -4.84 -18.14 4.09
C ASP A 40 -6.02 -17.41 4.75
N ASN A 41 -6.51 -16.40 4.07
CA ASN A 41 -7.55 -15.49 4.56
C ASN A 41 -8.97 -16.01 4.23
N GLY A 42 -9.21 -17.31 4.47
CA GLY A 42 -10.51 -17.94 4.25
C GLY A 42 -10.83 -18.17 2.77
N SER A 43 -9.90 -18.77 2.03
CA SER A 43 -10.11 -19.15 0.63
C SER A 43 -11.20 -20.22 0.48
N THR A 44 -11.94 -20.14 -0.61
CA THR A 44 -13.00 -21.06 -1.01
C THR A 44 -12.68 -21.84 -2.28
N ASP A 45 -11.53 -21.52 -2.91
CA ASP A 45 -10.96 -22.25 -4.05
C ASP A 45 -9.98 -23.35 -3.57
N ASP A 46 -9.23 -23.97 -4.47
CA ASP A 46 -8.28 -25.04 -4.16
C ASP A 46 -6.92 -24.54 -3.58
N SER A 47 -6.81 -23.26 -3.19
CA SER A 47 -5.59 -22.67 -2.62
C SER A 47 -5.05 -23.46 -1.43
N VAL A 48 -5.92 -23.78 -0.47
CA VAL A 48 -5.52 -24.51 0.76
C VAL A 48 -4.92 -25.86 0.43
N ASP A 49 -5.50 -26.61 -0.51
CA ASP A 49 -5.00 -27.92 -0.91
C ASP A 49 -3.68 -27.83 -1.68
N ARG A 50 -3.48 -26.77 -2.47
CA ARG A 50 -2.19 -26.48 -3.14
C ARG A 50 -1.09 -26.22 -2.11
N ILE A 51 -1.37 -25.41 -1.07
CA ILE A 51 -0.42 -25.16 0.01
C ILE A 51 -0.07 -26.45 0.74
N ARG A 52 -1.06 -27.27 1.12
CA ARG A 52 -0.86 -28.54 1.82
C ARG A 52 0.00 -29.53 1.03
N ARG A 53 -0.12 -29.54 -0.30
CA ARG A 53 0.73 -30.38 -1.16
C ARG A 53 2.23 -30.03 -1.09
N ARG A 54 2.58 -28.81 -0.64
CA ARG A 54 4.00 -28.42 -0.43
C ARG A 54 4.62 -29.08 0.81
N GLY A 55 3.80 -29.70 1.67
CA GLY A 55 4.25 -30.42 2.85
C GLY A 55 5.00 -29.53 3.84
N ALA A 56 6.05 -30.05 4.46
CA ALA A 56 6.84 -29.34 5.47
C ALA A 56 7.62 -28.13 4.93
N LYS A 57 7.67 -27.90 3.61
CA LYS A 57 8.36 -26.75 3.01
C LYS A 57 7.61 -25.45 3.22
N VAL A 58 6.29 -25.51 3.45
CA VAL A 58 5.43 -24.34 3.56
C VAL A 58 4.50 -24.50 4.76
N ARG A 59 4.57 -23.58 5.70
CA ARG A 59 3.70 -23.56 6.88
C ARG A 59 2.39 -22.82 6.53
N LEU A 60 1.26 -23.45 6.82
CA LEU A 60 -0.07 -22.88 6.57
C LEU A 60 -0.70 -22.38 7.88
N VAL A 61 -1.21 -21.15 7.85
CA VAL A 61 -2.08 -20.58 8.89
C VAL A 61 -3.40 -20.20 8.24
N GLN A 62 -4.51 -20.75 8.72
CA GLN A 62 -5.83 -20.47 8.18
C GLN A 62 -6.59 -19.48 9.08
N MET A 63 -7.13 -18.41 8.50
CA MET A 63 -7.93 -17.40 9.20
C MET A 63 -9.42 -17.79 9.31
N GLY A 64 -9.88 -18.73 8.47
CA GLY A 64 -11.25 -19.24 8.45
C GLY A 64 -12.26 -18.36 7.70
N ARG A 65 -12.02 -17.05 7.57
CA ARG A 65 -12.85 -16.10 6.80
C ARG A 65 -12.02 -14.95 6.24
N ASN A 66 -12.56 -14.28 5.23
CA ASN A 66 -11.92 -13.10 4.64
C ASN A 66 -12.27 -11.81 5.41
N ASP A 67 -11.37 -11.39 6.28
CA ASP A 67 -11.46 -10.10 7.00
C ASP A 67 -10.63 -8.99 6.31
N GLY A 68 -10.20 -9.18 5.07
CA GLY A 68 -9.30 -8.29 4.33
C GLY A 68 -7.82 -8.64 4.53
N PRO A 69 -6.91 -8.06 3.72
CA PRO A 69 -5.48 -8.35 3.83
C PRO A 69 -4.84 -7.83 5.12
N CYS A 70 -5.37 -6.79 5.76
CA CYS A 70 -4.78 -6.20 6.96
C CYS A 70 -4.63 -7.22 8.12
N PRO A 71 -5.68 -7.95 8.56
CA PRO A 71 -5.55 -8.98 9.57
C PRO A 71 -4.63 -10.11 9.16
N ALA A 72 -4.66 -10.52 7.88
CA ALA A 72 -3.82 -11.60 7.39
C ALA A 72 -2.33 -11.23 7.38
N ARG A 73 -1.98 -10.00 6.94
CA ARG A 73 -0.62 -9.47 7.01
C ARG A 73 -0.15 -9.33 8.45
N ASN A 74 -0.98 -8.84 9.37
CA ASN A 74 -0.67 -8.80 10.80
C ASN A 74 -0.42 -10.20 11.37
N ARG A 75 -1.23 -11.18 10.95
CA ARG A 75 -1.04 -12.57 11.37
C ARG A 75 0.30 -13.12 10.88
N GLY A 76 0.69 -12.84 9.64
CA GLY A 76 2.00 -13.19 9.09
C GLY A 76 3.15 -12.60 9.94
N LEU A 77 3.06 -11.32 10.33
CA LEU A 77 4.02 -10.69 11.22
C LEU A 77 4.07 -11.35 12.61
N THR A 78 2.91 -11.70 13.16
CA THR A 78 2.83 -12.30 14.51
C THR A 78 3.35 -13.73 14.53
N GLU A 79 3.08 -14.51 13.48
CA GLU A 79 3.51 -15.91 13.35
C GLU A 79 4.98 -16.06 12.98
N ALA A 80 5.59 -15.06 12.39
CA ALA A 80 7.00 -15.10 12.02
C ALA A 80 7.91 -15.17 13.26
N ALA A 81 8.90 -16.05 13.23
CA ALA A 81 9.89 -16.21 14.30
C ALA A 81 11.11 -15.27 14.15
N THR A 82 11.29 -14.65 12.99
CA THR A 82 12.43 -13.81 12.66
C THR A 82 12.13 -12.33 12.87
N ARG A 83 13.17 -11.51 13.04
CA ARG A 83 13.01 -10.04 13.13
C ARG A 83 12.52 -9.46 11.82
N TRP A 84 13.15 -9.85 10.71
CA TRP A 84 12.78 -9.39 9.39
C TRP A 84 11.83 -10.37 8.72
N VAL A 85 10.76 -9.84 8.12
CA VAL A 85 9.74 -10.62 7.44
C VAL A 85 9.55 -10.06 6.03
N LEU A 86 9.77 -10.89 5.02
CA LEU A 86 9.41 -10.56 3.65
C LEU A 86 7.92 -10.90 3.45
N GLN A 87 7.07 -9.88 3.61
CA GLN A 87 5.63 -10.00 3.36
C GLN A 87 5.34 -9.83 1.88
N LEU A 88 4.48 -10.67 1.31
CA LEU A 88 4.01 -10.51 -0.07
C LEU A 88 2.59 -11.05 -0.27
N ASP A 89 1.94 -10.58 -1.32
CA ASP A 89 0.66 -11.10 -1.78
C ASP A 89 0.89 -12.33 -2.70
N SER A 90 -0.10 -13.24 -2.78
CA SER A 90 0.03 -14.52 -3.51
C SER A 90 0.10 -14.38 -5.05
N ASP A 91 -0.06 -13.17 -5.58
CA ASP A 91 0.09 -12.82 -7.00
C ASP A 91 1.43 -12.16 -7.35
N VAL A 92 2.40 -12.22 -6.43
CA VAL A 92 3.77 -11.71 -6.60
C VAL A 92 4.74 -12.85 -6.89
N ILE A 93 5.61 -12.68 -7.88
CA ILE A 93 6.68 -13.61 -8.22
C ILE A 93 8.02 -12.95 -7.83
N LEU A 94 8.73 -13.56 -6.90
CA LEU A 94 10.03 -13.12 -6.43
C LEU A 94 11.13 -13.55 -7.43
N ARG A 95 12.13 -12.67 -7.65
CA ARG A 95 13.38 -13.11 -8.28
C ARG A 95 14.29 -13.77 -7.23
N PRO A 96 15.14 -14.73 -7.61
CA PRO A 96 15.98 -15.45 -6.64
C PRO A 96 16.89 -14.56 -5.81
N ASP A 97 17.35 -13.41 -6.32
CA ASP A 97 18.27 -12.48 -5.68
C ASP A 97 17.58 -11.34 -4.89
N VAL A 98 16.26 -11.31 -4.86
CA VAL A 98 15.49 -10.20 -4.27
C VAL A 98 15.82 -9.96 -2.80
N LEU A 99 15.94 -11.03 -2.02
CA LEU A 99 16.18 -10.92 -0.58
C LEU A 99 17.59 -10.37 -0.28
N GLU A 100 18.60 -10.80 -1.03
CA GLU A 100 19.99 -10.30 -0.89
C GLU A 100 20.06 -8.79 -1.12
N ARG A 101 19.36 -8.29 -2.16
CA ARG A 101 19.29 -6.86 -2.51
C ARG A 101 18.53 -6.05 -1.47
N LEU A 102 17.36 -6.53 -1.02
CA LEU A 102 16.59 -5.86 0.02
C LEU A 102 17.34 -5.81 1.35
N TRP A 103 18.03 -6.92 1.69
CA TRP A 103 18.77 -7.02 2.94
C TRP A 103 19.88 -5.98 3.07
N ALA A 104 20.58 -5.66 1.99
CA ALA A 104 21.64 -4.66 1.96
C ALA A 104 21.19 -3.30 2.50
N GLU A 105 19.90 -2.97 2.34
CA GLU A 105 19.31 -1.70 2.73
C GLU A 105 18.69 -1.69 4.14
N THR A 106 18.77 -2.83 4.88
CA THR A 106 18.24 -2.92 6.26
C THR A 106 19.18 -2.36 7.31
N ALA A 107 20.47 -2.19 7.01
CA ALA A 107 21.50 -1.80 7.98
C ALA A 107 21.45 -0.33 8.42
N GLY A 108 20.63 0.49 7.78
CA GLY A 108 20.47 1.91 8.14
C GLY A 108 19.70 2.10 9.46
N GLU A 109 20.10 3.08 10.24
CA GLU A 109 19.37 3.44 11.47
C GLU A 109 17.93 3.83 11.16
N GLY A 110 16.97 3.28 11.91
CA GLY A 110 15.55 3.60 11.81
C GLY A 110 14.86 3.06 10.57
N VAL A 111 15.46 2.16 9.77
CA VAL A 111 14.80 1.52 8.65
C VAL A 111 13.75 0.54 9.17
N ALA A 112 12.49 0.78 8.79
CA ALA A 112 11.34 -0.03 9.18
C ALA A 112 10.84 -0.94 8.06
N LEU A 113 10.85 -0.44 6.82
CA LEU A 113 10.36 -1.16 5.65
C LEU A 113 11.32 -0.95 4.47
N VAL A 114 11.53 -2.01 3.70
CA VAL A 114 12.30 -1.97 2.45
C VAL A 114 11.44 -2.56 1.33
N GLN A 115 11.19 -1.78 0.28
CA GLN A 115 10.33 -2.14 -0.84
C GLN A 115 11.14 -2.45 -2.10
N PRO A 116 10.92 -3.60 -2.77
CA PRO A 116 11.44 -3.85 -4.10
C PRO A 116 10.69 -3.02 -5.14
N ARG A 117 11.29 -2.83 -6.32
CA ARG A 117 10.57 -2.38 -7.51
C ARG A 117 9.64 -3.49 -7.99
N ALA A 118 8.36 -3.20 -8.06
CA ALA A 118 7.41 -4.08 -8.73
C ALA A 118 7.28 -3.72 -10.20
N VAL A 119 7.34 -4.70 -11.06
CA VAL A 119 7.06 -4.55 -12.49
C VAL A 119 5.80 -5.35 -12.87
N LEU A 120 5.16 -4.97 -13.97
CA LEU A 120 4.02 -5.72 -14.47
C LEU A 120 4.47 -7.11 -14.94
N ALA A 121 3.81 -8.17 -14.50
CA ALA A 121 4.11 -9.51 -14.98
C ALA A 121 3.79 -9.66 -16.49
N SER A 122 2.84 -8.88 -17.00
CA SER A 122 2.46 -8.82 -18.42
C SER A 122 3.46 -8.06 -19.30
N ASP A 123 4.20 -7.10 -18.73
CA ASP A 123 5.29 -6.36 -19.37
C ASP A 123 6.35 -5.99 -18.33
N PRO A 124 7.36 -6.86 -18.10
CA PRO A 124 8.41 -6.62 -17.11
C PRO A 124 9.29 -5.39 -17.38
N GLY A 125 9.16 -4.75 -18.52
CA GLY A 125 9.80 -3.47 -18.86
C GLY A 125 9.06 -2.25 -18.30
N VAL A 126 7.91 -2.44 -17.62
CA VAL A 126 7.08 -1.36 -17.09
C VAL A 126 7.00 -1.45 -15.57
N VAL A 127 7.28 -0.34 -14.89
CA VAL A 127 7.15 -0.21 -13.44
C VAL A 127 5.68 -0.21 -13.05
N HIS A 128 5.31 -1.06 -12.08
CA HIS A 128 3.99 -1.04 -11.47
C HIS A 128 3.99 -0.23 -10.17
N TYR A 129 4.91 -0.52 -9.25
CA TYR A 129 5.08 0.23 -8.01
C TYR A 129 6.57 0.39 -7.68
N ASP A 130 6.95 1.59 -7.25
CA ASP A 130 8.34 1.94 -6.95
C ASP A 130 8.44 2.96 -5.80
N GLY A 131 7.63 2.79 -4.75
CA GLY A 131 7.52 3.76 -3.67
C GLY A 131 6.58 4.93 -3.99
N GLY A 132 6.61 5.94 -3.14
CA GLY A 132 5.78 7.12 -3.32
C GLY A 132 5.87 8.12 -2.19
N ARG A 133 5.03 9.16 -2.29
CA ARG A 133 4.94 10.26 -1.35
C ARG A 133 3.51 10.43 -0.84
N LEU A 134 3.39 10.99 0.37
CA LEU A 134 2.12 11.21 1.05
C LEU A 134 1.51 12.54 0.61
N HIS A 135 0.50 12.52 -0.26
CA HIS A 135 -0.16 13.74 -0.71
C HIS A 135 -1.15 14.26 0.33
N TYR A 136 -1.15 15.58 0.56
CA TYR A 136 -1.92 16.26 1.61
C TYR A 136 -3.45 16.04 1.53
N VAL A 137 -4.00 15.67 0.40
CA VAL A 137 -5.43 15.35 0.27
C VAL A 137 -5.78 13.92 0.74
N GLY A 138 -4.81 13.18 1.29
CA GLY A 138 -5.00 11.79 1.73
C GLY A 138 -4.91 10.78 0.59
N MET A 139 -4.09 11.09 -0.41
CA MET A 139 -3.73 10.20 -1.52
C MET A 139 -2.22 9.91 -1.48
N MET A 140 -1.79 8.94 -2.26
CA MET A 140 -0.39 8.64 -2.48
C MET A 140 0.01 9.09 -3.89
N CYS A 141 1.11 9.83 -4.01
CA CYS A 141 1.77 10.05 -5.28
C CYS A 141 2.71 8.87 -5.49
N LEU A 142 2.42 8.03 -6.48
CA LEU A 142 3.23 6.85 -6.79
C LEU A 142 4.38 7.27 -7.70
N ASP A 143 5.61 6.95 -7.28
CA ASP A 143 6.80 7.25 -8.06
C ASP A 143 6.92 6.25 -9.22
N ASN A 144 7.34 6.74 -10.38
CA ASN A 144 7.60 5.95 -11.58
C ASN A 144 6.44 5.04 -12.06
N LEU A 145 5.20 5.28 -11.60
CA LEU A 145 4.04 4.48 -12.01
C LEU A 145 3.92 4.45 -13.54
N LEU A 146 3.93 3.25 -14.12
CA LEU A 146 3.87 2.97 -15.56
C LEU A 146 5.03 3.55 -16.39
N ALA A 147 6.11 4.01 -15.75
CA ALA A 147 7.34 4.37 -16.45
C ALA A 147 8.04 3.11 -16.99
N ARG A 148 8.87 3.30 -18.03
CA ARG A 148 9.80 2.25 -18.45
C ARG A 148 10.88 2.05 -17.40
N VAL A 149 11.24 0.81 -17.13
CA VAL A 149 12.26 0.45 -16.12
C VAL A 149 13.62 1.12 -16.44
N ASP A 150 14.00 1.19 -17.71
CA ASP A 150 15.23 1.83 -18.19
C ASP A 150 15.24 3.35 -18.07
N ALA A 151 14.08 3.98 -17.91
CA ALA A 151 13.93 5.43 -17.68
C ALA A 151 13.72 5.80 -16.20
N ALA A 152 13.50 4.82 -15.33
CA ALA A 152 13.28 5.05 -13.90
C ALA A 152 14.62 5.02 -13.14
N PRO A 153 14.80 5.85 -12.08
CA PRO A 153 16.00 5.83 -11.25
C PRO A 153 16.30 4.43 -10.71
N ASP A 154 17.55 4.04 -10.66
CA ASP A 154 18.02 2.71 -10.24
C ASP A 154 18.72 2.68 -8.87
N ALA A 155 18.95 3.84 -8.24
CA ALA A 155 19.58 3.93 -6.93
C ALA A 155 18.55 3.74 -5.78
N PRO A 156 18.91 3.01 -4.70
CA PRO A 156 18.11 2.93 -3.49
C PRO A 156 17.96 4.30 -2.83
N GLU A 157 16.75 4.64 -2.39
CA GLU A 157 16.48 5.90 -1.70
C GLU A 157 15.37 5.79 -0.66
N ASP A 158 15.28 6.80 0.22
CA ASP A 158 14.18 6.94 1.16
C ASP A 158 12.93 7.44 0.44
N VAL A 159 11.79 6.84 0.78
CA VAL A 159 10.46 7.22 0.29
C VAL A 159 9.54 7.54 1.47
N ASP A 160 8.43 8.23 1.22
CA ASP A 160 7.47 8.52 2.28
C ASP A 160 6.33 7.50 2.34
N ALA A 161 6.16 6.72 1.30
CA ALA A 161 5.12 5.71 1.22
C ALA A 161 5.56 4.48 0.43
N VAL A 162 5.06 3.32 0.83
CA VAL A 162 5.29 2.02 0.19
C VAL A 162 3.97 1.30 -0.06
N ILE A 163 3.97 0.32 -0.95
CA ILE A 163 2.82 -0.54 -1.25
C ILE A 163 3.09 -1.94 -0.70
N SER A 164 2.18 -2.48 0.08
CA SER A 164 2.37 -3.73 0.86
C SER A 164 2.23 -5.02 0.04
N MET A 165 2.20 -4.94 -1.29
CA MET A 165 2.19 -6.14 -2.13
C MET A 165 3.47 -6.98 -1.98
N CYS A 166 4.63 -6.34 -1.68
CA CYS A 166 5.88 -6.98 -1.31
C CYS A 166 6.75 -6.02 -0.50
N LEU A 167 7.07 -6.38 0.75
CA LEU A 167 7.86 -5.56 1.67
C LEU A 167 8.73 -6.43 2.57
N LEU A 168 10.02 -6.10 2.70
CA LEU A 168 10.85 -6.59 3.79
C LEU A 168 10.64 -5.66 5.00
N ALA A 169 10.03 -6.19 6.06
CA ALA A 169 9.56 -5.42 7.21
C ALA A 169 10.32 -5.79 8.49
N ASP A 170 10.75 -4.80 9.27
CA ASP A 170 11.13 -5.03 10.67
C ASP A 170 9.84 -5.28 11.46
N ARG A 171 9.62 -6.55 11.77
CA ARG A 171 8.41 -7.06 12.42
C ARG A 171 8.09 -6.35 13.74
N GLN A 172 9.10 -6.13 14.57
CA GLN A 172 8.90 -5.49 15.86
C GLN A 172 8.42 -4.06 15.68
N VAL A 173 9.11 -3.29 14.84
CA VAL A 173 8.78 -1.89 14.55
C VAL A 173 7.37 -1.77 13.99
N VAL A 174 6.99 -2.65 13.04
CA VAL A 174 5.64 -2.61 12.45
C VAL A 174 4.56 -2.97 13.48
N LEU A 175 4.79 -3.97 14.33
CA LEU A 175 3.84 -4.34 15.39
C LEU A 175 3.74 -3.26 16.49
N GLU A 176 4.84 -2.62 16.87
CA GLU A 176 4.87 -1.51 17.85
C GLU A 176 4.08 -0.28 17.38
N VAL A 177 4.04 -0.01 16.07
CA VAL A 177 3.18 1.05 15.54
C VAL A 177 1.72 0.60 15.39
N GLY A 178 1.39 -0.65 15.75
CA GLY A 178 0.04 -1.21 15.70
C GLY A 178 -0.28 -1.98 14.42
N GLY A 179 0.71 -2.34 13.60
CA GLY A 179 0.52 -3.13 12.38
C GLY A 179 -0.38 -2.45 11.34
N TYR A 180 -1.00 -3.24 10.50
CA TYR A 180 -2.04 -2.78 9.56
C TYR A 180 -3.37 -2.62 10.29
N ASP A 181 -4.05 -1.49 10.10
CA ASP A 181 -5.36 -1.24 10.77
C ASP A 181 -6.49 -2.00 10.03
N PRO A 182 -7.13 -2.99 10.69
CA PRO A 182 -8.20 -3.79 10.08
C PRO A 182 -9.41 -2.98 9.62
N ALA A 183 -9.63 -1.78 10.18
CA ALA A 183 -10.75 -0.92 9.81
C ALA A 183 -10.72 -0.50 8.33
N PHE A 184 -9.56 -0.51 7.68
CA PHE A 184 -9.48 -0.24 6.24
C PHE A 184 -10.04 -1.38 5.39
N PHE A 185 -9.96 -2.61 5.85
CA PHE A 185 -10.17 -3.81 5.05
C PHE A 185 -9.10 -3.91 3.93
N ILE A 186 -9.20 -3.09 2.88
CA ILE A 186 -8.26 -2.93 1.77
C ILE A 186 -8.36 -1.50 1.21
N LEU A 187 -7.32 -1.01 0.55
CA LEU A 187 -7.09 0.36 0.07
C LEU A 187 -6.87 1.36 1.22
N PHE A 188 -5.79 2.11 1.11
CA PHE A 188 -5.28 3.10 2.06
C PHE A 188 -4.59 2.52 3.32
N GLU A 189 -4.57 1.23 3.55
CA GLU A 189 -3.84 0.59 4.65
C GLU A 189 -2.33 0.80 4.54
N ASP A 190 -1.80 0.77 3.32
CA ASP A 190 -0.39 1.04 3.00
C ASP A 190 -0.01 2.48 3.34
N HIS A 191 -0.88 3.41 2.93
CA HIS A 191 -0.73 4.83 3.20
C HIS A 191 -0.78 5.10 4.72
N ASP A 192 -1.71 4.46 5.43
CA ASP A 192 -1.85 4.58 6.88
C ASP A 192 -0.60 4.06 7.62
N LEU A 193 -0.11 2.89 7.25
CA LEU A 193 1.09 2.31 7.84
C LEU A 193 2.32 3.19 7.56
N SER A 194 2.51 3.59 6.29
CA SER A 194 3.60 4.47 5.87
C SER A 194 3.58 5.78 6.67
N TYR A 195 2.42 6.43 6.78
CA TYR A 195 2.29 7.67 7.55
C TYR A 195 2.65 7.47 9.02
N ARG A 196 2.16 6.40 9.68
CA ARG A 196 2.42 6.14 11.11
C ARG A 196 3.89 5.83 11.40
N LEU A 197 4.59 5.21 10.47
CA LEU A 197 6.04 4.99 10.55
C LEU A 197 6.80 6.31 10.34
N ARG A 198 6.51 7.04 9.26
CA ARG A 198 7.20 8.27 8.89
C ARG A 198 7.05 9.39 9.93
N VAL A 199 5.86 9.55 10.49
CA VAL A 199 5.63 10.58 11.52
C VAL A 199 6.40 10.34 12.81
N ARG A 200 6.83 9.09 13.05
CA ARG A 200 7.73 8.71 14.15
C ARG A 200 9.21 8.86 13.81
N GLY A 201 9.55 9.31 12.60
CA GLY A 201 10.91 9.47 12.12
C GLY A 201 11.55 8.19 11.59
N LEU A 202 10.77 7.12 11.42
CA LEU A 202 11.25 5.87 10.85
C LEU A 202 11.38 6.00 9.33
N ARG A 203 12.32 5.24 8.75
CA ARG A 203 12.65 5.29 7.32
C ARG A 203 11.98 4.16 6.56
N LEU A 204 11.50 4.48 5.37
CA LEU A 204 11.01 3.54 4.36
C LEU A 204 11.94 3.65 3.17
N ARG A 205 12.45 2.52 2.67
CA ARG A 205 13.43 2.50 1.59
C ARG A 205 12.85 1.81 0.36
N ARG A 206 13.07 2.36 -0.83
CA ARG A 206 12.90 1.63 -2.08
C ARG A 206 14.24 1.11 -2.58
N VAL A 207 14.22 -0.07 -3.20
CA VAL A 207 15.40 -0.73 -3.77
C VAL A 207 15.07 -1.15 -5.20
N PRO A 208 15.34 -0.28 -6.20
CA PRO A 208 14.96 -0.55 -7.59
C PRO A 208 15.63 -1.77 -8.21
N GLU A 209 16.83 -2.13 -7.72
CA GLU A 209 17.56 -3.32 -8.16
C GLU A 209 16.90 -4.63 -7.69
N ALA A 210 16.18 -4.60 -6.56
CA ALA A 210 15.37 -5.71 -6.12
C ALA A 210 14.06 -5.71 -6.90
N VAL A 211 13.92 -6.58 -7.89
CA VAL A 211 12.76 -6.60 -8.79
C VAL A 211 11.85 -7.78 -8.47
N VAL A 212 10.54 -7.51 -8.41
CA VAL A 212 9.48 -8.52 -8.32
C VAL A 212 8.47 -8.34 -9.45
N LEU A 213 7.84 -9.43 -9.90
CA LEU A 213 6.78 -9.35 -10.90
C LEU A 213 5.42 -9.42 -10.20
N HIS A 214 4.52 -8.53 -10.55
CA HIS A 214 3.17 -8.46 -9.97
C HIS A 214 2.12 -8.79 -11.03
N ARG A 215 1.30 -9.80 -10.75
CA ARG A 215 0.23 -10.27 -11.64
C ARG A 215 -1.07 -9.55 -11.37
N GLU A 216 -1.07 -8.29 -11.36
CA GLU A 216 -2.21 -7.40 -11.13
C GLU A 216 -3.59 -8.06 -10.97
N GLY A 217 -4.34 -7.60 -9.99
CA GLY A 217 -5.77 -7.73 -10.02
C GLY A 217 -6.44 -8.40 -8.85
N THR A 218 -6.87 -7.57 -7.91
CA THR A 218 -7.84 -7.99 -6.90
C THR A 218 -9.24 -8.03 -7.53
N ALA A 219 -9.86 -9.20 -7.52
CA ALA A 219 -11.22 -9.41 -8.03
C ALA A 219 -12.22 -8.43 -7.37
N GLY A 220 -13.06 -7.78 -8.19
CA GLY A 220 -14.08 -6.82 -7.73
C GLY A 220 -13.56 -5.47 -7.25
N LEU A 221 -12.24 -5.22 -7.30
CA LEU A 221 -11.62 -3.94 -6.89
C LEU A 221 -10.79 -3.31 -8.00
N SER A 222 -10.15 -4.09 -8.84
CA SER A 222 -9.33 -3.58 -9.92
C SER A 222 -10.18 -2.97 -11.02
N PHE A 223 -9.79 -1.77 -11.46
CA PHE A 223 -10.40 -1.11 -12.61
C PHE A 223 -9.42 -1.19 -13.77
N ARG A 224 -9.73 -2.04 -14.76
CA ARG A 224 -8.87 -2.34 -15.91
C ARG A 224 -9.36 -1.67 -17.19
N PRO A 225 -8.50 -1.49 -18.21
CA PRO A 225 -8.95 -1.11 -19.54
C PRO A 225 -10.02 -2.06 -20.03
N GLY A 226 -11.14 -1.50 -20.58
CA GLY A 226 -12.26 -2.30 -21.07
C GLY A 226 -13.26 -2.77 -20.00
N ALA A 227 -13.02 -2.52 -18.70
CA ALA A 227 -14.02 -2.82 -17.68
C ALA A 227 -15.33 -2.06 -17.94
N PRO A 228 -16.51 -2.74 -17.88
CA PRO A 228 -17.80 -2.13 -18.22
C PRO A 228 -18.22 -1.05 -17.22
N SER A 229 -17.79 -1.17 -15.98
CA SER A 229 -18.15 -0.22 -14.90
C SER A 229 -17.03 -0.03 -13.92
N TYR A 230 -17.06 1.09 -13.19
CA TYR A 230 -16.19 1.31 -12.05
C TYR A 230 -16.69 0.47 -10.86
N PRO A 231 -15.81 -0.32 -10.17
CA PRO A 231 -16.26 -1.21 -9.10
C PRO A 231 -16.92 -0.43 -7.95
N ALA A 232 -18.17 -0.76 -7.65
CA ALA A 232 -18.95 -0.14 -6.58
C ALA A 232 -18.25 -0.24 -5.22
N ARG A 233 -17.68 -1.42 -4.91
CA ARG A 233 -16.91 -1.64 -3.69
C ARG A 233 -15.68 -0.73 -3.60
N ARG A 234 -15.01 -0.45 -4.73
CA ARG A 234 -13.88 0.49 -4.76
C ARG A 234 -14.32 1.91 -4.45
N ALA A 235 -15.46 2.36 -5.00
CA ALA A 235 -16.02 3.68 -4.70
C ALA A 235 -16.40 3.82 -3.23
N PHE A 236 -17.02 2.80 -2.65
CA PHE A 236 -17.35 2.71 -1.24
C PHE A 236 -16.10 2.84 -0.35
N LEU A 237 -15.11 1.99 -0.57
CA LEU A 237 -13.87 1.99 0.22
C LEU A 237 -13.10 3.31 0.07
N HIS A 238 -13.04 3.86 -1.14
CA HIS A 238 -12.39 5.17 -1.36
C HIS A 238 -13.09 6.29 -0.58
N GLY A 239 -14.42 6.34 -0.63
CA GLY A 239 -15.22 7.33 0.11
C GLY A 239 -14.99 7.27 1.62
N ARG A 240 -14.92 6.06 2.17
CA ARG A 240 -14.70 5.79 3.60
C ARG A 240 -13.24 5.97 4.01
N ASN A 241 -12.34 5.19 3.39
CA ASN A 241 -10.98 4.99 3.87
C ASN A 241 -10.10 6.23 3.73
N ARG A 242 -10.20 6.97 2.62
CA ARG A 242 -9.43 8.21 2.45
C ARG A 242 -9.71 9.22 3.57
N THR A 243 -10.98 9.40 3.92
CA THR A 243 -11.35 10.35 4.96
C THR A 243 -10.99 9.82 6.34
N TYR A 244 -11.17 8.51 6.59
CA TYR A 244 -10.74 7.85 7.82
C TYR A 244 -9.24 8.02 8.05
N LEU A 245 -8.41 7.75 7.04
CA LEU A 245 -6.96 7.95 7.08
C LEU A 245 -6.58 9.37 7.52
N VAL A 246 -7.18 10.38 6.90
CA VAL A 246 -6.87 11.79 7.20
C VAL A 246 -7.31 12.17 8.61
N LEU A 247 -8.53 11.81 9.00
CA LEU A 247 -9.05 12.08 10.36
C LEU A 247 -8.25 11.37 11.44
N LYS A 248 -7.79 10.17 11.18
CA LYS A 248 -6.99 9.35 12.09
C LYS A 248 -5.58 9.91 12.30
N ASN A 249 -4.93 10.35 11.23
CA ASN A 249 -3.48 10.54 11.21
C ASN A 249 -3.01 12.00 11.24
N TYR A 250 -3.66 12.93 10.53
CA TYR A 250 -3.14 14.30 10.38
C TYR A 250 -3.23 15.10 11.69
N SER A 251 -2.27 15.96 11.96
CA SER A 251 -2.35 16.94 13.05
C SER A 251 -3.53 17.90 12.85
N TRP A 252 -3.96 18.59 13.89
CA TRP A 252 -5.04 19.58 13.77
C TRP A 252 -4.71 20.70 12.76
N PRO A 253 -3.50 21.30 12.79
CA PRO A 253 -3.13 22.27 11.77
C PRO A 253 -3.16 21.69 10.36
N ALA A 254 -2.68 20.46 10.16
CA ALA A 254 -2.70 19.82 8.85
C ALA A 254 -4.14 19.48 8.38
N LEU A 255 -5.05 19.13 9.29
CA LEU A 255 -6.46 18.97 8.96
C LEU A 255 -7.09 20.25 8.43
N LEU A 256 -6.81 21.39 9.08
CA LEU A 256 -7.33 22.69 8.65
C LEU A 256 -6.68 23.13 7.33
N ALA A 257 -5.37 23.08 7.25
CA ALA A 257 -4.62 23.48 6.05
C ALA A 257 -5.00 22.63 4.81
N SER A 258 -5.22 21.31 4.99
CA SER A 258 -5.59 20.43 3.89
C SER A 258 -7.05 20.51 3.46
N LEU A 259 -7.92 21.17 4.24
CA LEU A 259 -9.37 21.16 4.03
C LEU A 259 -9.80 21.64 2.63
N PRO A 260 -9.31 22.80 2.10
CA PRO A 260 -9.72 23.28 0.78
C PRO A 260 -9.40 22.26 -0.34
N GLY A 261 -8.19 21.70 -0.35
CA GLY A 261 -7.80 20.70 -1.35
C GLY A 261 -8.56 19.38 -1.19
N ARG A 262 -8.86 18.95 0.06
CA ARG A 262 -9.67 17.75 0.30
C ARG A 262 -11.11 17.91 -0.16
N VAL A 263 -11.67 19.12 -0.02
CA VAL A 263 -13.01 19.46 -0.54
C VAL A 263 -12.98 19.40 -2.08
N LEU A 264 -12.04 20.08 -2.72
CA LEU A 264 -11.89 20.04 -4.18
C LEU A 264 -11.73 18.60 -4.68
N TYR A 265 -10.84 17.83 -4.08
CA TYR A 265 -10.66 16.42 -4.43
C TYR A 265 -11.96 15.61 -4.25
N GLY A 266 -12.67 15.83 -3.15
CA GLY A 266 -13.94 15.15 -2.86
C GLY A 266 -15.04 15.46 -3.88
N LEU A 267 -15.12 16.72 -4.36
CA LEU A 267 -16.06 17.13 -5.40
C LEU A 267 -15.71 16.47 -6.74
N VAL A 268 -14.43 16.50 -7.15
CA VAL A 268 -13.98 15.88 -8.41
C VAL A 268 -14.20 14.37 -8.38
N TYR A 269 -13.83 13.69 -7.28
CA TYR A 269 -14.06 12.26 -7.17
C TYR A 269 -15.54 11.90 -7.07
N GLY A 270 -16.34 12.73 -6.40
CA GLY A 270 -17.80 12.57 -6.33
C GLY A 270 -18.45 12.68 -7.72
N ALA A 271 -18.08 13.69 -8.51
CA ALA A 271 -18.52 13.83 -9.89
C ALA A 271 -18.10 12.62 -10.76
N PHE A 272 -16.87 12.13 -10.58
CA PHE A 272 -16.41 10.91 -11.23
C PHE A 272 -17.25 9.69 -10.82
N ALA A 273 -17.52 9.48 -9.53
CA ALA A 273 -18.32 8.38 -9.03
C ALA A 273 -19.76 8.43 -9.58
N LEU A 274 -20.33 9.65 -9.66
CA LEU A 274 -21.66 9.88 -10.27
C LEU A 274 -21.67 9.48 -11.75
N ARG A 275 -20.70 9.99 -12.53
CA ARG A 275 -20.56 9.68 -13.96
C ARG A 275 -20.36 8.18 -14.24
N ARG A 276 -19.75 7.45 -13.31
CA ARG A 276 -19.47 6.00 -13.40
C ARG A 276 -20.56 5.12 -12.77
N GLY A 277 -21.68 5.68 -12.33
CA GLY A 277 -22.79 4.93 -11.72
C GLY A 277 -22.50 4.38 -10.32
N ALA A 278 -21.43 4.85 -9.67
CA ALA A 278 -21.00 4.38 -8.35
C ALA A 278 -21.27 5.37 -7.20
N TRP A 279 -22.14 6.39 -7.45
CA TRP A 279 -22.44 7.45 -6.49
C TRP A 279 -23.05 6.93 -5.18
N GLY A 280 -24.04 6.02 -5.28
CA GLY A 280 -24.66 5.44 -4.07
C GLY A 280 -23.65 4.73 -3.17
N SER A 281 -22.76 3.94 -3.75
CA SER A 281 -21.70 3.26 -3.01
C SER A 281 -20.69 4.24 -2.39
N TYR A 282 -20.35 5.32 -3.12
CA TYR A 282 -19.49 6.38 -2.58
C TYR A 282 -20.13 7.07 -1.37
N LEU A 283 -21.42 7.42 -1.44
CA LEU A 283 -22.16 8.04 -0.32
C LEU A 283 -22.29 7.07 0.86
N GLN A 284 -22.58 5.78 0.59
CA GLN A 284 -22.63 4.75 1.63
C GLN A 284 -21.28 4.67 2.39
N GLY A 285 -20.15 4.70 1.67
CA GLY A 285 -18.84 4.75 2.30
C GLY A 285 -18.62 6.00 3.16
N ARG A 286 -19.11 7.16 2.70
CA ARG A 286 -19.09 8.41 3.48
C ARG A 286 -19.93 8.32 4.76
N TRP A 287 -21.07 7.63 4.68
CA TRP A 287 -21.93 7.40 5.83
C TRP A 287 -21.30 6.43 6.83
N GLU A 288 -20.76 5.30 6.36
CA GLU A 288 -20.13 4.30 7.21
C GLU A 288 -18.89 4.84 7.95
N LEU A 289 -18.24 5.88 7.41
CA LEU A 289 -17.17 6.57 8.11
C LEU A 289 -17.57 7.02 9.53
N LEU A 290 -18.83 7.35 9.76
CA LEU A 290 -19.31 7.79 11.09
C LEU A 290 -19.06 6.74 12.16
N SER A 291 -19.20 5.46 11.85
CA SER A 291 -18.91 4.35 12.75
C SER A 291 -17.43 4.23 13.14
N LEU A 292 -16.54 4.75 12.28
CA LEU A 292 -15.08 4.71 12.49
C LEU A 292 -14.54 5.94 13.25
N LEU A 293 -15.35 7.00 13.47
CA LEU A 293 -14.89 8.21 14.15
C LEU A 293 -14.33 7.96 15.56
N PRO A 294 -14.93 7.10 16.41
CA PRO A 294 -14.36 6.81 17.72
C PRO A 294 -12.99 6.15 17.63
N SER A 295 -12.79 5.26 16.65
CA SER A 295 -11.49 4.63 16.38
C SER A 295 -10.48 5.65 15.89
N ALA A 296 -10.83 6.49 14.90
CA ALA A 296 -9.98 7.57 14.42
C ALA A 296 -9.50 8.48 15.55
N TRP A 297 -10.40 8.83 16.47
CA TRP A 297 -10.09 9.70 17.60
C TRP A 297 -9.10 9.06 18.58
N ARG A 298 -9.30 7.79 18.94
CA ARG A 298 -8.36 7.04 19.81
C ARG A 298 -6.97 6.96 19.21
N HIS A 299 -6.86 6.56 17.92
CA HIS A 299 -5.59 6.49 17.22
C HIS A 299 -4.89 7.86 17.12
N ARG A 300 -5.66 8.90 16.83
CA ARG A 300 -5.14 10.27 16.77
C ARG A 300 -4.50 10.72 18.07
N ARG A 301 -5.15 10.43 19.21
CA ARG A 301 -4.60 10.73 20.54
C ARG A 301 -3.32 9.97 20.81
N ALA A 302 -3.30 8.67 20.50
CA ALA A 302 -2.10 7.85 20.67
C ALA A 302 -0.94 8.34 19.77
N LEU A 303 -1.25 8.74 18.52
CA LEU A 303 -0.24 9.21 17.58
C LEU A 303 0.34 10.58 17.99
N ALA A 304 -0.45 11.44 18.63
CA ALA A 304 0.01 12.78 19.02
C ALA A 304 1.24 12.74 19.95
N GLY A 305 1.29 11.79 20.89
CA GLY A 305 2.40 11.64 21.85
C GLY A 305 3.70 11.08 21.26
N VAL A 306 3.66 10.53 20.05
CA VAL A 306 4.84 9.87 19.42
C VAL A 306 5.30 10.56 18.14
N ARG A 307 4.71 11.71 17.78
CA ARG A 307 5.09 12.52 16.63
C ARG A 307 6.50 13.09 16.77
N ARG A 308 7.38 12.79 15.83
CA ARG A 308 8.74 13.35 15.73
C ARG A 308 8.93 14.17 14.45
N VAL A 309 8.13 13.89 13.42
CA VAL A 309 8.18 14.59 12.14
C VAL A 309 6.87 15.34 11.92
N SER A 310 6.95 16.61 11.51
CA SER A 310 5.77 17.42 11.25
C SER A 310 5.10 17.04 9.93
N ASP A 311 3.77 17.26 9.86
CA ASP A 311 3.01 17.05 8.62
C ASP A 311 3.49 17.94 7.46
N ARG A 312 4.08 19.10 7.77
CA ARG A 312 4.65 20.00 6.76
C ARG A 312 5.82 19.37 6.01
N ARG A 313 6.57 18.46 6.66
CA ARG A 313 7.68 17.73 6.04
C ARG A 313 7.22 16.46 5.34
N LEU A 314 6.15 15.83 5.85
CA LEU A 314 5.65 14.56 5.33
C LEU A 314 4.69 14.74 4.16
N LEU A 315 3.88 15.81 4.16
CA LEU A 315 2.81 15.96 3.18
C LEU A 315 3.27 16.79 1.98
N CYS A 316 3.18 16.21 0.81
CA CYS A 316 3.49 16.87 -0.46
C CYS A 316 2.22 17.36 -1.19
N ALA A 317 2.43 18.10 -2.27
CA ALA A 317 1.41 18.50 -3.23
C ALA A 317 1.90 18.26 -4.67
N ASP A 318 2.58 17.13 -4.83
CA ASP A 318 3.06 16.71 -6.14
C ASP A 318 1.88 16.22 -6.99
N ASP A 319 2.11 16.03 -8.27
CA ASP A 319 1.03 15.67 -9.16
C ASP A 319 0.48 14.28 -8.82
N LEU A 320 -0.83 14.21 -8.63
CA LEU A 320 -1.54 12.95 -8.51
C LEU A 320 -1.69 12.33 -9.89
N THR A 321 -1.14 11.15 -10.08
CA THR A 321 -1.29 10.39 -11.32
C THR A 321 -2.68 9.77 -11.37
N ILE A 322 -3.51 10.23 -12.31
CA ILE A 322 -4.78 9.57 -12.61
C ILE A 322 -4.48 8.39 -13.52
N SER A 323 -4.98 7.21 -13.14
CA SER A 323 -4.78 6.01 -13.95
C SER A 323 -5.13 6.27 -15.43
N PRO A 324 -4.28 5.87 -16.40
CA PRO A 324 -4.56 6.01 -17.83
C PRO A 324 -5.85 5.33 -18.29
N VAL A 325 -6.36 4.40 -17.46
CA VAL A 325 -7.69 3.78 -17.67
C VAL A 325 -8.83 4.79 -17.50
N ILE A 326 -8.60 5.84 -16.71
CA ILE A 326 -9.59 6.89 -16.40
C ILE A 326 -9.43 8.08 -17.35
N ALA A 327 -8.19 8.53 -17.57
CA ALA A 327 -7.85 9.66 -18.43
C ALA A 327 -7.42 9.16 -19.83
N ARG A 328 -8.31 9.26 -20.82
CA ARG A 328 -8.09 8.68 -22.15
C ARG A 328 -7.93 9.68 -23.29
N GLY A 329 -8.14 10.98 -23.04
CA GLY A 329 -8.15 11.98 -24.09
C GLY A 329 -7.40 13.25 -23.71
N PRO A 330 -7.16 14.14 -24.71
CA PRO A 330 -6.46 15.40 -24.48
C PRO A 330 -7.21 16.36 -23.55
N LEU A 331 -8.55 16.25 -23.47
CA LEU A 331 -9.34 17.04 -22.54
C LEU A 331 -9.12 16.57 -21.10
N GLU A 332 -9.17 15.27 -20.86
CA GLU A 332 -8.93 14.69 -19.54
C GLU A 332 -7.51 15.02 -19.04
N ALA A 333 -6.51 14.94 -19.90
CA ALA A 333 -5.13 15.32 -19.54
C ALA A 333 -5.01 16.81 -19.17
N ARG A 334 -5.71 17.71 -19.86
CA ARG A 334 -5.77 19.14 -19.50
C ARG A 334 -6.47 19.34 -18.15
N LEU A 335 -7.58 18.66 -17.92
CA LEU A 335 -8.32 18.73 -16.65
C LEU A 335 -7.48 18.18 -15.48
N GLU A 336 -6.75 17.09 -15.69
CA GLU A 336 -5.82 16.53 -14.70
C GLU A 336 -4.72 17.54 -14.35
N LYS A 337 -4.10 18.16 -15.35
CA LYS A 337 -3.09 19.20 -15.13
C LYS A 337 -3.66 20.41 -14.38
N ALA A 338 -4.83 20.90 -14.78
CA ALA A 338 -5.51 22.02 -14.10
C ALA A 338 -5.87 21.67 -12.65
N PHE A 339 -6.34 20.44 -12.41
CA PHE A 339 -6.65 19.94 -11.08
C PHE A 339 -5.40 19.88 -10.18
N ASN A 340 -4.28 19.34 -10.67
CA ASN A 340 -3.03 19.28 -9.94
C ASN A 340 -2.46 20.68 -9.66
N VAL A 341 -2.56 21.62 -10.60
CA VAL A 341 -2.19 23.03 -10.38
C VAL A 341 -3.04 23.65 -9.27
N ALA A 342 -4.36 23.43 -9.29
CA ALA A 342 -5.25 23.94 -8.25
C ALA A 342 -4.93 23.35 -6.87
N LEU A 343 -4.72 22.03 -6.77
CA LEU A 343 -4.32 21.37 -5.51
C LEU A 343 -3.01 21.97 -4.97
N ARG A 344 -2.02 22.14 -5.85
CA ARG A 344 -0.71 22.72 -5.48
C ARG A 344 -0.85 24.16 -5.00
N GLY A 345 -1.67 24.95 -5.67
CA GLY A 345 -1.96 26.33 -5.27
C GLY A 345 -2.63 26.42 -3.90
N LEU A 346 -3.65 25.59 -3.66
CA LEU A 346 -4.34 25.51 -2.37
C LEU A 346 -3.40 25.12 -1.23
N TRP A 347 -2.54 24.11 -1.46
CA TRP A 347 -1.57 23.70 -0.45
C TRP A 347 -0.53 24.78 -0.16
N ARG A 348 -0.01 25.46 -1.18
CA ARG A 348 0.93 26.56 -1.01
C ARG A 348 0.34 27.69 -0.18
N ALA A 349 -0.95 28.00 -0.41
CA ALA A 349 -1.66 29.05 0.31
C ALA A 349 -1.94 28.72 1.79
N THR A 350 -1.99 27.44 2.17
CA THR A 350 -2.40 27.03 3.51
C THR A 350 -1.31 26.30 4.32
N ARG A 351 -0.27 25.74 3.67
CA ARG A 351 0.76 24.93 4.34
C ARG A 351 1.53 25.65 5.46
N TRP A 352 1.55 26.98 5.45
CA TRP A 352 2.17 27.77 6.50
C TRP A 352 1.49 27.59 7.87
N MET A 353 0.21 27.17 7.87
CA MET A 353 -0.52 26.86 9.11
C MET A 353 0.00 25.58 9.79
N VAL A 354 0.78 24.76 9.08
CA VAL A 354 1.32 23.50 9.60
C VAL A 354 2.74 23.75 10.11
N PRO A 355 3.02 23.56 11.39
CA PRO A 355 4.32 23.80 12.00
C PRO A 355 5.41 22.85 11.52
#